data_f7fe5cc9a69926563ef48bf5858be581
#
_entry.id   f7fe5cc9a69926563ef48bf5858be581
#
_cell.length_a   1.000
_cell.length_b   1.000
_cell.length_c   1.000
_cell.angle_alpha   90.00
_cell.angle_beta   90.00
_cell.angle_gamma   90.00
#
_symmetry.space_group_name_H-M   'P 1'
#
loop_
_entity.id
_entity.type
_entity.pdbx_description
1 polymer ?
#
loop_
_entity_poly.entity_id
_entity_poly.type
_entity_poly.pdbx_seq_one_letter_code
_entity_poly.pdbx_strand_id
1 'polypeptide(L)'
;MEDVIPAKRTFGRTIMETRKELGLSQKELAAHIQREDGTPISNQYLNDIEHDRRSPTGRHLIEQLAKVLKLGPDYLFFLAGQFPEDVRRHTPDPEHFAQAWSAFRRSLKDGGKR
;
A
#
# COMPACT_ATOMS: atom_id res chain seq x y z
N MET A 1 7.28 -28.15 14.29
CA MET A 1 6.47 -27.25 14.52
C MET A 1 5.88 -26.79 13.34
N GLU A 2 4.78 -26.63 13.36
CA GLU A 2 4.34 -26.24 12.31
C GLU A 2 4.66 -24.94 12.12
N ASP A 3 4.83 -24.57 11.02
CA ASP A 3 5.18 -23.28 10.73
C ASP A 3 4.11 -22.38 11.03
N VAL A 4 4.40 -21.44 11.84
CA VAL A 4 3.45 -20.42 12.08
C VAL A 4 3.59 -19.44 10.95
N ILE A 5 2.61 -19.35 10.11
CA ILE A 5 2.62 -18.38 9.05
C ILE A 5 2.24 -17.05 9.63
N PRO A 6 3.12 -16.06 9.61
CA PRO A 6 2.77 -14.77 10.20
C PRO A 6 1.58 -14.17 9.48
N ALA A 7 0.85 -13.36 10.20
CA ALA A 7 -0.29 -12.70 9.63
C ALA A 7 0.17 -11.93 8.40
N LYS A 8 -0.59 -12.10 7.33
CA LYS A 8 -0.25 -11.44 6.10
C LYS A 8 -0.36 -9.94 6.27
N ARG A 9 0.62 -9.21 5.77
CA ARG A 9 0.53 -7.78 5.77
C ARG A 9 -0.31 -7.37 4.61
N THR A 10 -1.44 -6.78 4.88
CA THR A 10 -2.31 -6.28 3.84
C THR A 10 -2.23 -4.77 3.81
N PHE A 11 -2.74 -4.19 2.74
CA PHE A 11 -2.80 -2.74 2.63
C PHE A 11 -3.59 -2.16 3.81
N GLY A 12 -4.77 -2.69 4.05
CA GLY A 12 -5.63 -2.16 5.10
C GLY A 12 -5.02 -2.28 6.47
N ARG A 13 -4.45 -3.43 6.76
CA ARG A 13 -3.84 -3.63 8.07
C ARG A 13 -2.67 -2.71 8.29
N THR A 14 -1.87 -2.48 7.26
CA THR A 14 -0.74 -1.57 7.35
C THR A 14 -1.22 -0.16 7.65
N ILE A 15 -2.28 0.28 6.97
CA ILE A 15 -2.84 1.60 7.22
C ILE A 15 -3.31 1.71 8.68
N MET A 16 -4.05 0.70 9.14
CA MET A 16 -4.60 0.74 10.48
C MET A 16 -3.51 0.77 11.55
N GLU A 17 -2.53 -0.10 11.42
CA GLU A 17 -1.47 -0.18 12.41
C GLU A 17 -0.63 1.09 12.46
N THR A 18 -0.31 1.63 11.29
CA THR A 18 0.47 2.86 11.24
C THR A 18 -0.32 4.03 11.81
N ARG A 19 -1.61 4.08 11.48
CA ARG A 19 -2.48 5.13 12.03
C ARG A 19 -2.46 5.09 13.55
N LYS A 20 -2.59 3.91 14.12
CA LYS A 20 -2.59 3.76 15.57
C LYS A 20 -1.25 4.13 16.18
N GLU A 21 -0.17 3.76 15.53
CA GLU A 21 1.15 4.13 16.00
C GLU A 21 1.35 5.63 16.04
N LEU A 22 0.72 6.33 15.11
CA LEU A 22 0.82 7.78 15.08
C LEU A 22 -0.19 8.46 16.01
N GLY A 23 -1.02 7.67 16.69
CA GLY A 23 -1.99 8.22 17.62
C GLY A 23 -3.19 8.88 16.97
N LEU A 24 -3.48 8.52 15.71
CA LEU A 24 -4.60 9.12 15.01
C LEU A 24 -5.83 8.24 15.10
N SER A 25 -6.99 8.86 15.28
CA SER A 25 -8.24 8.13 15.16
C SER A 25 -8.59 7.98 13.69
N GLN A 26 -9.54 7.09 13.41
CA GLN A 26 -10.01 6.97 12.03
C GLN A 26 -10.57 8.28 11.53
N LYS A 27 -11.30 8.97 12.38
CA LYS A 27 -11.90 10.24 12.01
C LYS A 27 -10.83 11.26 11.65
N GLU A 28 -9.77 11.30 12.46
CA GLU A 28 -8.69 12.25 12.21
C GLU A 28 -7.97 11.93 10.89
N LEU A 29 -7.68 10.65 10.66
CA LEU A 29 -7.01 10.32 9.43
C LEU A 29 -7.89 10.60 8.23
N ALA A 30 -9.17 10.22 8.30
CA ALA A 30 -10.07 10.43 7.18
C ALA A 30 -10.17 11.90 6.81
N ALA A 31 -10.14 12.77 7.82
CA ALA A 31 -10.24 14.20 7.57
C ALA A 31 -9.04 14.75 6.79
N HIS A 32 -7.91 14.05 6.84
CA HIS A 32 -6.71 14.50 6.17
C HIS A 32 -6.52 13.87 4.78
N ILE A 33 -7.38 12.95 4.40
CA ILE A 33 -7.27 12.29 3.10
C ILE A 33 -8.38 12.81 2.20
N GLN A 34 -7.99 13.42 1.10
CA GLN A 34 -8.96 14.05 0.23
C GLN A 34 -9.17 13.28 -1.05
N ARG A 35 -10.41 13.27 -1.50
CA ARG A 35 -10.71 12.74 -2.82
C ARG A 35 -10.20 13.71 -3.86
N GLU A 36 -10.22 13.29 -5.11
CA GLU A 36 -9.71 14.17 -6.16
C GLU A 36 -10.49 15.47 -6.26
N ASP A 37 -11.75 15.46 -5.84
CA ASP A 37 -12.54 16.69 -5.87
C ASP A 37 -12.31 17.57 -4.64
N GLY A 38 -11.38 17.18 -3.77
CA GLY A 38 -11.02 18.01 -2.62
C GLY A 38 -11.80 17.71 -1.37
N THR A 39 -12.80 16.84 -1.42
CA THR A 39 -13.55 16.50 -0.22
C THR A 39 -12.87 15.38 0.54
N PRO A 40 -12.96 15.36 1.86
CA PRO A 40 -12.34 14.30 2.62
C PRO A 40 -13.08 12.98 2.42
N ILE A 41 -12.36 11.88 2.61
CA ILE A 41 -13.02 10.59 2.56
C ILE A 41 -13.81 10.41 3.85
N SER A 42 -14.81 9.53 3.78
CA SER A 42 -15.64 9.30 4.95
C SER A 42 -14.96 8.33 5.91
N ASN A 43 -15.40 8.39 7.14
CA ASN A 43 -14.93 7.47 8.16
C ASN A 43 -15.25 6.02 7.79
N GLN A 44 -16.43 5.80 7.23
CA GLN A 44 -16.83 4.48 6.83
C GLN A 44 -15.95 3.93 5.70
N TYR A 45 -15.62 4.79 4.74
CA TYR A 45 -14.76 4.39 3.64
C TYR A 45 -13.39 3.97 4.16
N LEU A 46 -12.82 4.76 5.07
CA LEU A 46 -11.53 4.42 5.65
C LEU A 46 -11.62 3.11 6.45
N ASN A 47 -12.70 2.94 7.19
CA ASN A 47 -12.88 1.72 7.96
C ASN A 47 -12.92 0.50 7.04
N ASP A 48 -13.60 0.62 5.92
CA ASP A 48 -13.66 -0.49 4.97
C ASP A 48 -12.28 -0.79 4.39
N ILE A 49 -11.49 0.23 4.11
CA ILE A 49 -10.13 0.04 3.63
C ILE A 49 -9.28 -0.66 4.69
N GLU A 50 -9.38 -0.21 5.93
CA GLU A 50 -8.55 -0.77 7.00
C GLU A 50 -8.86 -2.25 7.26
N HIS A 51 -10.10 -2.65 6.99
CA HIS A 51 -10.48 -4.04 7.19
C HIS A 51 -10.45 -4.84 5.90
N ASP A 52 -9.85 -4.28 4.88
CA ASP A 52 -9.67 -4.95 3.59
C ASP A 52 -10.99 -5.36 2.94
N ARG A 53 -12.06 -4.66 3.29
CA ARG A 53 -13.34 -4.89 2.64
C ARG A 53 -13.44 -4.11 1.33
N ARG A 54 -12.53 -3.18 1.14
CA ARG A 54 -12.51 -2.38 -0.06
C ARG A 54 -11.06 -2.11 -0.43
N SER A 55 -10.73 -2.28 -1.69
CA SER A 55 -9.40 -1.96 -2.16
C SER A 55 -9.29 -0.47 -2.39
N PRO A 56 -8.13 0.11 -2.15
CA PRO A 56 -7.96 1.53 -2.47
C PRO A 56 -8.08 1.73 -3.96
N THR A 57 -8.82 2.77 -4.34
CA THR A 57 -9.01 3.02 -5.75
C THR A 57 -8.16 4.20 -6.11
N GLY A 58 -7.28 4.03 -7.01
CA GLY A 58 -6.57 5.12 -7.59
C GLY A 58 -5.32 5.53 -6.86
N ARG A 59 -4.43 6.06 -7.65
CA ARG A 59 -3.12 6.46 -7.20
C ARG A 59 -3.17 7.58 -6.18
N HIS A 60 -4.09 8.50 -6.39
CA HIS A 60 -4.20 9.69 -5.54
C HIS A 60 -4.40 9.32 -4.07
N LEU A 61 -5.29 8.37 -3.81
CA LEU A 61 -5.57 7.95 -2.45
C LEU A 61 -4.34 7.31 -1.81
N ILE A 62 -3.67 6.45 -2.55
CA ILE A 62 -2.49 5.78 -2.04
C ILE A 62 -1.40 6.79 -1.71
N GLU A 63 -1.20 7.77 -2.58
CA GLU A 63 -0.18 8.78 -2.35
C GLU A 63 -0.49 9.63 -1.13
N GLN A 64 -1.75 9.97 -0.94
CA GLN A 64 -2.11 10.75 0.23
C GLN A 64 -1.93 9.97 1.52
N LEU A 65 -2.33 8.71 1.52
CA LEU A 65 -2.13 7.88 2.69
C LEU A 65 -0.65 7.74 3.03
N ALA A 66 0.17 7.56 2.02
CA ALA A 66 1.61 7.45 2.25
C ALA A 66 2.15 8.72 2.88
N LYS A 67 1.71 9.86 2.37
CA LYS A 67 2.20 11.14 2.86
C LYS A 67 1.79 11.39 4.30
N VAL A 68 0.52 11.21 4.61
CA VAL A 68 0.02 11.49 5.94
C VAL A 68 0.57 10.50 6.96
N LEU A 69 0.67 9.24 6.58
CA LEU A 69 1.15 8.20 7.49
C LEU A 69 2.67 8.07 7.49
N LYS A 70 3.34 8.83 6.66
CA LYS A 70 4.81 8.83 6.57
C LYS A 70 5.35 7.46 6.19
N LEU A 71 4.65 6.81 5.27
CA LEU A 71 5.06 5.52 4.74
C LEU A 71 5.62 5.70 3.35
N GLY A 72 6.52 4.79 2.96
CA GLY A 72 7.03 4.83 1.59
C GLY A 72 5.94 4.56 0.60
N PRO A 73 5.75 5.44 -0.39
CA PRO A 73 4.67 5.21 -1.35
C PRO A 73 4.83 3.95 -2.18
N ASP A 74 6.06 3.58 -2.50
CA ASP A 74 6.28 2.36 -3.30
C ASP A 74 5.75 1.12 -2.59
N TYR A 75 6.00 1.05 -1.28
CA TYR A 75 5.53 -0.09 -0.51
C TYR A 75 4.01 -0.14 -0.48
N LEU A 76 3.37 1.00 -0.31
CA LEU A 76 1.91 1.04 -0.31
C LEU A 76 1.34 0.67 -1.68
N PHE A 77 1.97 1.10 -2.76
CA PHE A 77 1.54 0.67 -4.08
C PHE A 77 1.65 -0.83 -4.22
N PHE A 78 2.77 -1.39 -3.77
CA PHE A 78 2.94 -2.84 -3.84
C PHE A 78 1.83 -3.56 -3.07
N LEU A 79 1.52 -3.11 -1.86
CA LEU A 79 0.48 -3.75 -1.07
C LEU A 79 -0.89 -3.61 -1.73
N ALA A 80 -1.11 -2.54 -2.47
CA ALA A 80 -2.36 -2.33 -3.18
C ALA A 80 -2.43 -3.08 -4.51
N GLY A 81 -1.34 -3.76 -4.88
CA GLY A 81 -1.30 -4.48 -6.15
C GLY A 81 -1.18 -3.56 -7.34
N GLN A 82 -0.59 -2.40 -7.14
CA GLN A 82 -0.44 -1.42 -8.21
C GLN A 82 1.00 -0.99 -8.34
N PHE A 83 1.32 -0.40 -9.47
CA PHE A 83 2.65 0.12 -9.70
C PHE A 83 2.63 1.64 -9.65
N PRO A 84 3.69 2.26 -9.10
CA PRO A 84 3.80 3.71 -9.13
C PRO A 84 3.87 4.23 -10.56
N GLU A 85 3.55 5.50 -10.72
CA GLU A 85 3.48 6.10 -12.04
C GLU A 85 4.79 6.02 -12.81
N ASP A 86 5.90 6.26 -12.15
CA ASP A 86 7.18 6.23 -12.83
C ASP A 86 7.49 4.85 -13.39
N VAL A 87 7.09 3.79 -12.68
CA VAL A 87 7.29 2.44 -13.17
C VAL A 87 6.36 2.15 -14.35
N ARG A 88 5.12 2.59 -14.23
CA ARG A 88 4.12 2.33 -15.27
C ARG A 88 4.47 3.00 -16.58
N ARG A 89 5.25 4.07 -16.53
CA ARG A 89 5.65 4.73 -17.76
C ARG A 89 6.62 3.92 -18.59
N HIS A 90 7.28 2.95 -17.99
CA HIS A 90 8.25 2.14 -18.69
C HIS A 90 7.62 0.82 -19.09
N THR A 91 7.73 0.49 -20.36
CA THR A 91 7.18 -0.76 -20.86
C THR A 91 8.33 -1.57 -21.41
N PRO A 92 8.91 -2.43 -20.59
CA PRO A 92 10.04 -3.24 -21.07
C PRO A 92 9.57 -4.28 -22.09
N ASP A 93 10.47 -4.74 -22.92
CA ASP A 93 10.12 -5.86 -23.78
C ASP A 93 10.00 -7.11 -22.91
N PRO A 94 9.40 -8.18 -23.45
CA PRO A 94 9.13 -9.36 -22.63
C PRO A 94 10.37 -9.99 -22.00
N GLU A 95 11.47 -9.97 -22.71
CA GLU A 95 12.68 -10.60 -22.19
C GLU A 95 13.24 -9.80 -21.02
N HIS A 96 13.31 -8.49 -21.17
CA HIS A 96 13.78 -7.63 -20.10
C HIS A 96 12.84 -7.73 -18.90
N PHE A 97 11.54 -7.75 -19.16
CA PHE A 97 10.57 -7.89 -18.08
C PHE A 97 10.81 -9.18 -17.31
N ALA A 98 11.02 -10.29 -18.02
CA ALA A 98 11.23 -11.57 -17.37
C ALA A 98 12.45 -11.55 -16.45
N GLN A 99 13.52 -10.90 -16.90
CA GLN A 99 14.72 -10.80 -16.10
C GLN A 99 14.48 -9.96 -14.84
N ALA A 100 13.84 -8.82 -14.99
CA ALA A 100 13.58 -7.95 -13.87
C ALA A 100 12.64 -8.61 -12.86
N TRP A 101 11.62 -9.29 -13.37
CA TRP A 101 10.65 -9.94 -12.50
C TRP A 101 11.28 -11.09 -11.73
N SER A 102 12.16 -11.84 -12.40
CA SER A 102 12.86 -12.93 -11.77
C SER A 102 13.77 -12.43 -10.63
N ALA A 103 14.45 -11.32 -10.86
CA ALA A 103 15.29 -10.72 -9.85
C ALA A 103 14.45 -10.26 -8.66
N PHE A 104 13.29 -9.68 -8.93
CA PHE A 104 12.39 -9.23 -7.89
C PHE A 104 11.91 -10.41 -7.04
N ARG A 105 11.48 -11.48 -7.69
CA ARG A 105 11.02 -12.67 -6.97
C ARG A 105 12.13 -13.25 -6.10
N ARG A 106 13.34 -13.30 -6.63
CA ARG A 106 14.44 -13.86 -5.89
C ARG A 106 14.74 -13.03 -4.64
N SER A 107 14.68 -11.72 -4.80
CA SER A 107 14.92 -10.83 -3.68
C SER A 107 13.85 -11.00 -2.59
N LEU A 108 12.61 -11.16 -3.00
CA LEU A 108 11.54 -11.37 -2.03
C LEU A 108 11.72 -12.69 -1.29
N LYS A 109 12.12 -13.73 -2.01
CA LYS A 109 12.31 -15.02 -1.39
C LYS A 109 13.43 -15.01 -0.39
N ASP A 110 14.48 -14.27 -0.67
CA ASP A 110 15.58 -14.18 0.27
C ASP A 110 15.22 -13.40 1.51
N GLY A 111 14.07 -12.74 1.48
CA GLY A 111 13.56 -12.06 2.66
C GLY A 111 14.47 -10.99 3.18
N GLY A 112 15.23 -10.38 2.32
CA GLY A 112 16.15 -9.35 2.77
C GLY A 112 17.38 -9.87 3.47
N LYS A 113 17.65 -11.19 3.41
CA LYS A 113 18.84 -11.66 4.00
C LYS A 113 20.01 -11.11 3.30
N ARG A 114 21.06 -10.93 4.01
CA ARG A 114 22.17 -10.38 3.36
C ARG A 114 23.29 -11.18 3.43
#